data_dca258e4c6cc17206be12209ea370ebc
#
_entry.id   dca258e4c6cc17206be12209ea370ebc
#
_cell.length_a   1.000
_cell.length_b   1.000
_cell.length_c   1.000
_cell.angle_alpha   90.00
_cell.angle_beta   90.00
_cell.angle_gamma   90.00
#
_symmetry.space_group_name_H-M   'P 1'
#
loop_
_entity.id
_entity.type
_entity.pdbx_description
1 polymer ?
#
loop_
_entity_poly.entity_id
_entity_poly.type
_entity_poly.pdbx_seq_one_letter_code
_entity_poly.pdbx_strand_id
1 'polypeptide(L)'
;MKIKDKVRSAILSRITNDQRVGIELESIIYTNNNQRLSVNQCDYFTATDLLNILNDNKDENGLHSLEPGGQLEWSSPAFFDLNDLQNSLSLYRALLDSVLLDKELKLIDYGLDPIFSPEQVELINQKKYILMDKHMGESGTMGKWMMRSTASIQINLDSTCDKNMEEIAFISDCLNPVASYLFANCPYKENKKTGRQNIRQVIWDKTDDMRCRNLFDHGIYQS
;
A
#
# COMPACT_ATOMS: atom_id res chain seq x y z
N MET A 1 26.04 19.96 -10.63
CA MET A 1 24.83 19.33 -11.21
C MET A 1 23.62 19.88 -10.44
N LYS A 2 22.64 20.45 -11.14
CA LYS A 2 21.42 21.00 -10.51
C LYS A 2 20.60 19.84 -9.91
N ILE A 3 19.78 20.14 -8.90
CA ILE A 3 18.92 19.13 -8.26
C ILE A 3 18.05 18.41 -9.30
N LYS A 4 17.46 19.17 -10.24
CA LYS A 4 16.66 18.62 -11.35
C LYS A 4 17.44 17.57 -12.15
N ASP A 5 18.71 17.82 -12.45
CA ASP A 5 19.53 16.86 -13.22
C ASP A 5 19.83 15.59 -12.43
N LYS A 6 20.02 15.72 -11.10
CA LYS A 6 20.21 14.57 -10.21
C LYS A 6 18.96 13.69 -10.15
N VAL A 7 17.79 14.31 -9.98
CA VAL A 7 16.50 13.61 -9.93
C VAL A 7 16.24 12.90 -11.26
N ARG A 8 16.38 13.62 -12.38
CA ARG A 8 16.24 13.04 -13.71
C ARG A 8 17.18 11.85 -13.91
N SER A 9 18.47 12.00 -13.59
CA SER A 9 19.44 10.91 -13.70
C SER A 9 19.08 9.70 -12.85
N ALA A 10 18.58 9.91 -11.63
CA ALA A 10 18.14 8.84 -10.74
C ALA A 10 16.92 8.09 -11.30
N ILE A 11 15.95 8.80 -11.89
CA ILE A 11 14.77 8.21 -12.55
C ILE A 11 15.21 7.43 -13.77
N LEU A 12 16.00 8.02 -14.67
CA LEU A 12 16.45 7.38 -15.91
C LEU A 12 17.35 6.17 -15.69
N SER A 13 18.04 6.09 -14.54
CA SER A 13 18.82 4.90 -14.18
C SER A 13 17.95 3.67 -13.86
N ARG A 14 16.62 3.83 -13.77
CA ARG A 14 15.65 2.75 -13.53
C ARG A 14 14.96 2.25 -14.81
N ILE A 15 15.28 2.84 -15.95
CA ILE A 15 14.79 2.36 -17.25
C ILE A 15 15.31 0.96 -17.50
N THR A 16 14.43 0.07 -17.91
CA THR A 16 14.72 -1.34 -18.22
C THR A 16 14.69 -1.59 -19.72
N ASN A 17 15.21 -2.74 -20.15
CA ASN A 17 15.11 -3.12 -21.58
C ASN A 17 13.74 -3.70 -21.93
N ASP A 18 12.98 -4.14 -20.93
CA ASP A 18 11.73 -4.85 -21.08
C ASP A 18 10.62 -4.12 -20.31
N GLN A 19 9.39 -4.24 -20.80
CA GLN A 19 8.23 -3.70 -20.15
C GLN A 19 7.48 -4.83 -19.42
N ARG A 20 7.49 -4.79 -18.11
CA ARG A 20 6.83 -5.76 -17.26
C ARG A 20 5.88 -5.06 -16.30
N VAL A 21 4.99 -5.83 -15.70
CA VAL A 21 4.05 -5.38 -14.67
C VAL A 21 4.21 -6.21 -13.41
N GLY A 22 4.14 -5.56 -12.28
CA GLY A 22 4.02 -6.16 -10.95
C GLY A 22 2.94 -5.47 -10.14
N ILE A 23 2.53 -6.09 -9.06
CA ILE A 23 1.57 -5.49 -8.11
C ILE A 23 2.09 -5.59 -6.69
N GLU A 24 1.70 -4.63 -5.88
CA GLU A 24 1.78 -4.70 -4.42
C GLU A 24 0.36 -4.74 -3.87
N LEU A 25 0.12 -5.61 -2.90
CA LEU A 25 -1.17 -5.80 -2.27
C LEU A 25 -1.03 -5.69 -0.76
N GLU A 26 -1.55 -4.61 -0.20
CA GLU A 26 -1.62 -4.41 1.24
C GLU A 26 -2.90 -5.04 1.81
N SER A 27 -2.81 -5.59 3.00
CA SER A 27 -3.89 -6.32 3.65
C SER A 27 -3.98 -5.98 5.14
N ILE A 28 -5.20 -5.75 5.62
CA ILE A 28 -5.48 -5.52 7.04
C ILE A 28 -5.94 -6.85 7.65
N ILE A 29 -5.24 -7.31 8.69
CA ILE A 29 -5.51 -8.59 9.33
C ILE A 29 -6.07 -8.36 10.75
N TYR A 30 -7.14 -9.09 11.05
CA TYR A 30 -7.79 -9.12 12.35
C TYR A 30 -7.77 -10.52 12.95
N THR A 31 -7.83 -10.58 14.26
CA THR A 31 -8.20 -11.81 14.98
C THR A 31 -9.69 -12.13 14.80
N ASN A 32 -10.10 -13.35 15.09
CA ASN A 32 -11.53 -13.74 15.07
C ASN A 32 -12.39 -12.92 16.05
N ASN A 33 -11.78 -12.32 17.08
CA ASN A 33 -12.44 -11.45 18.04
C ASN A 33 -12.57 -9.98 17.57
N ASN A 34 -12.37 -9.73 16.28
CA ASN A 34 -12.41 -8.39 15.67
C ASN A 34 -11.40 -7.40 16.25
N GLN A 35 -10.26 -7.86 16.72
CA GLN A 35 -9.15 -7.02 17.12
C GLN A 35 -8.14 -6.93 16.00
N ARG A 36 -7.51 -5.77 15.82
CA ARG A 36 -6.37 -5.60 14.94
C ARG A 36 -5.26 -6.56 15.38
N LEU A 37 -4.64 -7.26 14.44
CA LEU A 37 -3.48 -8.10 14.76
C LEU A 37 -2.32 -7.21 15.21
N SER A 38 -1.77 -7.48 16.40
CA SER A 38 -0.61 -6.77 16.93
C SER A 38 0.60 -6.95 16.01
N VAL A 39 1.44 -5.92 15.89
CA VAL A 39 2.61 -5.98 15.00
C VAL A 39 3.91 -6.25 15.78
N ASN A 40 4.01 -5.72 17.00
CA ASN A 40 5.19 -5.92 17.82
C ASN A 40 5.09 -7.24 18.58
N GLN A 41 6.25 -7.88 18.79
CA GLN A 41 6.32 -9.16 19.46
C GLN A 41 5.72 -9.08 20.88
N CYS A 42 4.86 -10.04 21.19
CA CYS A 42 4.21 -10.21 22.48
C CYS A 42 3.98 -11.71 22.75
N ASP A 43 3.25 -12.05 23.83
CA ASP A 43 2.96 -13.45 24.19
C ASP A 43 1.92 -14.13 23.29
N TYR A 44 1.34 -13.38 22.34
CA TYR A 44 0.35 -13.87 21.40
C TYR A 44 0.89 -13.82 19.97
N PHE A 45 0.20 -14.49 19.04
CA PHE A 45 0.51 -14.46 17.61
C PHE A 45 0.40 -13.04 17.04
N THR A 46 1.40 -12.60 16.26
CA THR A 46 1.52 -11.24 15.77
C THR A 46 1.61 -11.17 14.24
N ALA A 47 1.51 -9.97 13.67
CA ALA A 47 1.74 -9.77 12.23
C ALA A 47 3.19 -10.11 11.84
N THR A 48 4.15 -9.96 12.76
CA THR A 48 5.55 -10.39 12.55
C THR A 48 5.65 -11.91 12.44
N ASP A 49 4.89 -12.67 13.24
CA ASP A 49 4.85 -14.12 13.16
C ASP A 49 4.20 -14.59 11.86
N LEU A 50 3.11 -13.93 11.45
CA LEU A 50 2.47 -14.16 10.15
C LEU A 50 3.46 -13.92 8.99
N LEU A 51 4.18 -12.80 9.02
CA LEU A 51 5.21 -12.46 8.04
C LEU A 51 6.28 -13.56 7.94
N ASN A 52 6.76 -14.05 9.08
CA ASN A 52 7.78 -15.11 9.11
C ASN A 52 7.26 -16.41 8.46
N ILE A 53 6.03 -16.83 8.78
CA ILE A 53 5.41 -18.01 8.16
C ILE A 53 5.32 -17.87 6.64
N LEU A 54 4.90 -16.71 6.15
CA LEU A 54 4.76 -16.47 4.71
C LEU A 54 6.13 -16.45 4.02
N ASN A 55 7.14 -15.83 4.62
CA ASN A 55 8.49 -15.77 4.07
C ASN A 55 9.24 -17.12 4.12
N ASP A 56 8.88 -18.01 5.03
CA ASP A 56 9.43 -19.37 5.09
C ASP A 56 8.86 -20.30 4.01
N ASN A 57 7.73 -19.91 3.40
CA ASN A 57 7.13 -20.64 2.28
C ASN A 57 7.90 -20.34 0.98
N LYS A 58 8.38 -21.40 0.32
CA LYS A 58 9.19 -21.31 -0.91
C LYS A 58 8.39 -21.59 -2.19
N ASP A 59 7.14 -21.95 -2.06
CA ASP A 59 6.27 -22.30 -3.20
C ASP A 59 5.68 -21.04 -3.87
N GLU A 60 5.75 -19.90 -3.17
CA GLU A 60 5.31 -18.61 -3.63
C GLU A 60 6.52 -17.69 -3.84
N ASN A 61 6.56 -16.97 -4.98
CA ASN A 61 7.74 -16.20 -5.41
C ASN A 61 7.67 -14.71 -5.06
N GLY A 62 6.62 -14.25 -4.37
CA GLY A 62 6.48 -12.87 -3.94
C GLY A 62 7.37 -12.53 -2.74
N LEU A 63 7.44 -11.24 -2.46
CA LEU A 63 8.09 -10.72 -1.26
C LEU A 63 7.02 -10.24 -0.29
N HIS A 64 7.18 -10.60 0.97
CA HIS A 64 6.28 -10.14 2.01
C HIS A 64 6.96 -9.12 2.91
N SER A 65 6.23 -8.08 3.30
CA SER A 65 6.68 -7.05 4.24
C SER A 65 5.53 -6.60 5.15
N LEU A 66 5.85 -5.78 6.14
CA LEU A 66 4.86 -5.12 6.98
C LEU A 66 4.96 -3.62 6.83
N GLU A 67 3.82 -3.01 6.61
CA GLU A 67 3.62 -1.57 6.66
C GLU A 67 3.61 -1.07 8.12
N PRO A 68 3.85 0.23 8.39
CA PRO A 68 4.04 0.77 9.73
C PRO A 68 3.00 0.38 10.78
N GLY A 69 1.75 0.21 10.39
CA GLY A 69 0.64 -0.22 11.26
C GLY A 69 0.38 -1.71 11.26
N GLY A 70 1.32 -2.53 10.75
CA GLY A 70 1.19 -3.98 10.69
C GLY A 70 0.29 -4.48 9.55
N GLN A 71 0.00 -3.65 8.55
CA GLN A 71 -0.62 -4.14 7.32
C GLN A 71 0.38 -5.08 6.64
N LEU A 72 -0.10 -6.24 6.23
CA LEU A 72 0.69 -7.20 5.45
C LEU A 72 0.74 -6.71 4.01
N GLU A 73 1.94 -6.56 3.47
CA GLU A 73 2.16 -6.27 2.05
C GLU A 73 2.73 -7.50 1.35
N TRP A 74 2.19 -7.81 0.20
CA TRP A 74 2.75 -8.76 -0.76
C TRP A 74 3.12 -8.03 -2.04
N SER A 75 4.38 -8.16 -2.44
CA SER A 75 4.92 -7.63 -3.70
C SER A 75 5.17 -8.78 -4.66
N SER A 76 4.48 -8.80 -5.80
CA SER A 76 4.67 -9.82 -6.83
C SER A 76 6.03 -9.70 -7.52
N PRO A 77 6.54 -10.78 -8.12
CA PRO A 77 7.52 -10.66 -9.20
C PRO A 77 7.00 -9.77 -10.33
N ALA A 78 7.91 -9.29 -11.18
CA ALA A 78 7.55 -8.56 -12.39
C ALA A 78 7.34 -9.52 -13.58
N PHE A 79 6.17 -9.47 -14.21
CA PHE A 79 5.74 -10.38 -15.27
C PHE A 79 5.57 -9.68 -16.61
N PHE A 80 5.79 -10.41 -17.69
CA PHE A 80 5.48 -9.99 -19.05
C PHE A 80 4.01 -10.23 -19.43
N ASP A 81 3.36 -11.21 -18.80
CA ASP A 81 1.99 -11.63 -19.09
C ASP A 81 1.09 -11.46 -17.86
N LEU A 82 -0.09 -10.91 -18.08
CA LEU A 82 -1.09 -10.73 -17.01
C LEU A 82 -1.65 -12.06 -16.48
N ASN A 83 -1.63 -13.14 -17.28
CA ASN A 83 -2.06 -14.45 -16.80
C ASN A 83 -1.05 -15.01 -15.78
N ASP A 84 0.26 -14.79 -16.01
CA ASP A 84 1.28 -15.20 -15.05
C ASP A 84 1.16 -14.41 -13.74
N LEU A 85 0.90 -13.11 -13.83
CA LEU A 85 0.60 -12.28 -12.67
C LEU A 85 -0.64 -12.77 -11.93
N GLN A 86 -1.72 -13.09 -12.65
CA GLN A 86 -2.96 -13.63 -12.06
C GLN A 86 -2.72 -14.98 -11.37
N ASN A 87 -1.93 -15.87 -11.97
CA ASN A 87 -1.56 -17.14 -11.38
C ASN A 87 -0.77 -16.95 -10.08
N SER A 88 0.23 -16.06 -10.08
CA SER A 88 1.01 -15.71 -8.90
C SER A 88 0.13 -15.13 -7.78
N LEU A 89 -0.77 -14.21 -8.10
CA LEU A 89 -1.75 -13.67 -7.15
C LEU A 89 -2.65 -14.76 -6.57
N SER A 90 -3.09 -15.70 -7.40
CA SER A 90 -3.94 -16.82 -6.96
C SER A 90 -3.22 -17.75 -5.99
N LEU A 91 -1.94 -18.04 -6.24
CA LEU A 91 -1.10 -18.83 -5.33
C LEU A 91 -0.89 -18.10 -3.99
N TYR A 92 -0.55 -16.80 -4.03
CA TYR A 92 -0.44 -15.99 -2.82
C TYR A 92 -1.72 -15.98 -2.00
N ARG A 93 -2.89 -15.77 -2.64
CA ARG A 93 -4.18 -15.75 -1.94
C ARG A 93 -4.50 -17.10 -1.30
N ALA A 94 -4.25 -18.21 -2.00
CA ALA A 94 -4.46 -19.55 -1.46
C ALA A 94 -3.54 -19.82 -0.24
N LEU A 95 -2.28 -19.41 -0.30
CA LEU A 95 -1.36 -19.51 0.82
C LEU A 95 -1.84 -18.67 2.01
N LEU A 96 -2.14 -17.40 1.78
CA LEU A 96 -2.61 -16.48 2.82
C LEU A 96 -3.88 -17.02 3.50
N ASP A 97 -4.89 -17.42 2.71
CA ASP A 97 -6.16 -17.95 3.23
C ASP A 97 -5.95 -19.20 4.09
N SER A 98 -5.03 -20.09 3.68
CA SER A 98 -4.66 -21.27 4.45
C SER A 98 -4.05 -20.91 5.80
N VAL A 99 -3.11 -19.96 5.83
CA VAL A 99 -2.45 -19.51 7.07
C VAL A 99 -3.44 -18.77 7.98
N LEU A 100 -4.28 -17.92 7.41
CA LEU A 100 -5.29 -17.19 8.20
C LEU A 100 -6.28 -18.15 8.86
N LEU A 101 -6.72 -19.20 8.14
CA LEU A 101 -7.60 -20.22 8.68
C LEU A 101 -6.94 -21.00 9.83
N ASP A 102 -5.68 -21.43 9.66
CA ASP A 102 -4.92 -22.17 10.69
C ASP A 102 -4.71 -21.34 11.96
N LYS A 103 -4.51 -20.03 11.81
CA LYS A 103 -4.24 -19.12 12.93
C LYS A 103 -5.47 -18.40 13.48
N GLU A 104 -6.67 -18.78 13.04
CA GLU A 104 -7.93 -18.14 13.45
C GLU A 104 -7.93 -16.64 13.22
N LEU A 105 -7.39 -16.22 12.08
CA LEU A 105 -7.33 -14.83 11.64
C LEU A 105 -8.29 -14.58 10.49
N LYS A 106 -8.54 -13.33 10.18
CA LYS A 106 -9.35 -12.92 9.04
C LYS A 106 -8.80 -11.70 8.34
N LEU A 107 -8.92 -11.70 7.04
CA LEU A 107 -8.67 -10.56 6.18
C LEU A 107 -9.82 -9.56 6.29
N ILE A 108 -9.49 -8.28 6.41
CA ILE A 108 -10.43 -7.18 6.29
C ILE A 108 -10.29 -6.59 4.89
N ASP A 109 -11.28 -6.83 4.06
CA ASP A 109 -11.27 -6.45 2.65
C ASP A 109 -11.77 -5.00 2.44
N TYR A 110 -11.09 -4.05 3.08
CA TYR A 110 -11.32 -2.61 2.95
C TYR A 110 -10.01 -1.86 2.73
N GLY A 111 -10.08 -0.80 1.93
CA GLY A 111 -8.93 0.11 1.69
C GLY A 111 -8.61 1.04 2.87
N LEU A 112 -9.37 0.97 3.95
CA LEU A 112 -9.13 1.65 5.22
C LEU A 112 -9.63 0.75 6.36
N ASP A 113 -8.90 0.73 7.48
CA ASP A 113 -9.39 0.10 8.70
C ASP A 113 -10.76 0.68 9.08
N PRO A 114 -11.83 -0.15 9.09
CA PRO A 114 -13.17 0.36 9.30
C PRO A 114 -13.48 0.66 10.76
N ILE A 115 -12.70 0.14 11.71
CA ILE A 115 -13.00 0.13 13.14
C ILE A 115 -12.06 1.03 13.93
N PHE A 116 -10.75 0.82 13.80
CA PHE A 116 -9.74 1.39 14.69
C PHE A 116 -9.21 2.73 14.17
N SER A 117 -9.08 3.71 15.09
CA SER A 117 -8.33 4.93 14.81
C SER A 117 -6.83 4.65 14.82
N PRO A 118 -5.99 5.50 14.21
CA PRO A 118 -4.54 5.31 14.20
C PRO A 118 -3.91 5.21 15.58
N GLU A 119 -4.51 5.86 16.58
CA GLU A 119 -4.06 5.82 17.98
C GLU A 119 -4.26 4.45 18.64
N GLN A 120 -5.20 3.66 18.10
CA GLN A 120 -5.52 2.31 18.56
C GLN A 120 -4.76 1.23 17.78
N VAL A 121 -4.09 1.60 16.69
CA VAL A 121 -3.27 0.70 15.86
C VAL A 121 -1.81 0.81 16.30
N GLU A 122 -1.19 -0.33 16.62
CA GLU A 122 0.21 -0.36 16.96
C GLU A 122 1.08 0.15 15.80
N LEU A 123 2.17 0.80 16.15
CA LEU A 123 3.24 1.16 15.23
C LEU A 123 4.40 0.17 15.40
N ILE A 124 4.98 -0.29 14.30
CA ILE A 124 6.23 -1.07 14.36
C ILE A 124 7.28 -0.29 15.16
N ASN A 125 7.82 -0.92 16.22
CA ASN A 125 8.80 -0.30 17.11
C ASN A 125 10.19 -0.20 16.46
N GLN A 126 10.27 0.61 15.39
CA GLN A 126 11.53 0.93 14.70
C GLN A 126 11.69 2.45 14.60
N LYS A 127 12.91 2.92 14.79
CA LYS A 127 13.26 4.36 14.76
C LYS A 127 12.75 5.06 13.49
N LYS A 128 12.85 4.39 12.34
CA LYS A 128 12.34 4.90 11.04
C LYS A 128 10.86 5.26 11.15
N TYR A 129 10.04 4.32 11.62
CA TYR A 129 8.58 4.49 11.68
C TYR A 129 8.14 5.48 12.76
N ILE A 130 8.86 5.51 13.90
CA ILE A 130 8.61 6.51 14.95
C ILE A 130 8.85 7.93 14.42
N LEU A 131 9.94 8.15 13.66
CA LEU A 131 10.23 9.45 13.05
C LEU A 131 9.21 9.81 11.96
N MET A 132 8.79 8.84 11.14
CA MET A 132 7.76 9.04 10.11
C MET A 132 6.42 9.40 10.75
N ASP A 133 6.00 8.66 11.78
CA ASP A 133 4.73 8.91 12.48
C ASP A 133 4.67 10.30 13.10
N LYS A 134 5.77 10.73 13.73
CA LYS A 134 5.89 12.09 14.25
C LYS A 134 5.74 13.13 13.12
N HIS A 135 6.51 12.97 12.04
CA HIS A 135 6.46 13.89 10.91
C HIS A 135 5.06 13.94 10.28
N MET A 136 4.44 12.78 10.04
CA MET A 136 3.10 12.69 9.45
C MET A 136 2.01 13.27 10.37
N GLY A 137 2.22 13.23 11.68
CA GLY A 137 1.33 13.89 12.65
C GLY A 137 1.44 15.42 12.66
N GLU A 138 2.56 15.96 12.18
CA GLU A 138 2.84 17.40 12.15
C GLU A 138 2.57 18.04 10.76
N SER A 139 2.69 17.26 9.67
CA SER A 139 2.65 17.75 8.28
C SER A 139 1.25 17.87 7.69
N GLY A 140 0.27 17.23 8.29
CA GLY A 140 -1.12 17.25 7.87
C GLY A 140 -2.05 16.75 8.97
N THR A 141 -3.35 16.66 8.67
CA THR A 141 -4.35 16.23 9.67
C THR A 141 -4.66 14.74 9.61
N MET A 142 -4.25 14.04 8.55
CA MET A 142 -4.57 12.63 8.34
C MET A 142 -3.36 11.73 8.01
N GLY A 143 -2.14 12.21 8.22
CA GLY A 143 -0.93 11.45 7.93
C GLY A 143 -0.81 10.13 8.71
N LYS A 144 -1.24 10.10 9.97
CA LYS A 144 -1.28 8.86 10.77
C LYS A 144 -2.31 7.86 10.24
N TRP A 145 -3.45 8.32 9.72
CA TRP A 145 -4.44 7.47 9.06
C TRP A 145 -3.86 6.77 7.85
N MET A 146 -3.19 7.55 6.97
CA MET A 146 -2.52 6.99 5.80
C MET A 146 -1.50 5.93 6.22
N MET A 147 -0.67 6.22 7.19
CA MET A 147 0.47 5.39 7.56
C MET A 147 0.09 4.09 8.27
N ARG A 148 -0.93 4.12 9.15
CA ARG A 148 -1.26 3.00 10.04
C ARG A 148 -2.51 2.22 9.65
N SER A 149 -3.40 2.82 8.85
CA SER A 149 -4.77 2.30 8.71
C SER A 149 -5.22 2.09 7.27
N THR A 150 -4.47 2.55 6.26
CA THR A 150 -4.83 2.29 4.86
C THR A 150 -4.27 0.98 4.34
N ALA A 151 -4.94 0.41 3.35
CA ALA A 151 -4.47 -0.70 2.54
C ALA A 151 -4.80 -0.42 1.07
N SER A 152 -3.92 -0.81 0.15
CA SER A 152 -4.06 -0.51 -1.27
C SER A 152 -3.60 -1.66 -2.16
N ILE A 153 -3.98 -1.55 -3.43
CA ILE A 153 -3.34 -2.25 -4.54
C ILE A 153 -2.54 -1.21 -5.30
N GLN A 154 -1.26 -1.48 -5.51
CA GLN A 154 -0.36 -0.65 -6.31
C GLN A 154 0.05 -1.43 -7.55
N ILE A 155 0.12 -0.74 -8.69
CA ILE A 155 0.55 -1.32 -9.97
C ILE A 155 1.91 -0.73 -10.29
N ASN A 156 2.91 -1.58 -10.47
CA ASN A 156 4.26 -1.23 -10.85
C ASN A 156 4.48 -1.54 -12.33
N LEU A 157 4.85 -0.54 -13.10
CA LEU A 157 5.08 -0.65 -14.53
C LEU A 157 6.54 -0.32 -14.84
N ASP A 158 7.22 -1.22 -15.53
CA ASP A 158 8.54 -0.92 -16.08
C ASP A 158 8.43 0.10 -17.22
N SER A 159 9.44 0.97 -17.33
CA SER A 159 9.58 1.92 -18.42
C SER A 159 10.83 1.61 -19.22
N THR A 160 10.73 1.67 -20.56
CA THR A 160 11.82 1.31 -21.47
C THR A 160 12.58 2.51 -22.06
N CYS A 161 12.03 3.72 -21.94
CA CYS A 161 12.67 4.96 -22.33
C CYS A 161 11.95 6.17 -21.72
N ASP A 162 12.56 7.35 -21.81
CA ASP A 162 12.02 8.63 -21.31
C ASP A 162 10.59 8.87 -21.83
N LYS A 163 10.37 8.71 -23.13
CA LYS A 163 9.07 8.93 -23.75
C LYS A 163 8.01 7.97 -23.22
N ASN A 164 8.36 6.70 -23.08
CA ASN A 164 7.44 5.69 -22.54
C ASN A 164 7.09 6.00 -21.07
N MET A 165 8.07 6.49 -20.27
CA MET A 165 7.82 6.91 -18.90
C MET A 165 6.87 8.12 -18.82
N GLU A 166 7.05 9.10 -19.71
CA GLU A 166 6.15 10.28 -19.79
C GLU A 166 4.72 9.85 -20.17
N GLU A 167 4.58 8.93 -21.12
CA GLU A 167 3.28 8.36 -21.53
C GLU A 167 2.62 7.60 -20.39
N ILE A 168 3.36 6.72 -19.69
CA ILE A 168 2.85 5.97 -18.52
C ILE A 168 2.39 6.93 -17.42
N ALA A 169 3.20 7.94 -17.09
CA ALA A 169 2.85 8.94 -16.07
C ALA A 169 1.58 9.71 -16.44
N PHE A 170 1.48 10.17 -17.69
CA PHE A 170 0.31 10.90 -18.18
C PHE A 170 -0.96 10.03 -18.15
N ILE A 171 -0.88 8.79 -18.65
CA ILE A 171 -2.03 7.87 -18.67
C ILE A 171 -2.45 7.52 -17.24
N SER A 172 -1.49 7.27 -16.34
CA SER A 172 -1.79 6.94 -14.94
C SER A 172 -2.49 8.09 -14.22
N ASP A 173 -2.09 9.34 -14.49
CA ASP A 173 -2.74 10.52 -13.91
C ASP A 173 -4.16 10.70 -14.47
N CYS A 174 -4.34 10.51 -15.79
CA CYS A 174 -5.67 10.53 -16.43
C CYS A 174 -6.61 9.44 -15.87
N LEU A 175 -6.10 8.26 -15.58
CA LEU A 175 -6.88 7.13 -15.07
C LEU A 175 -7.13 7.20 -13.55
N ASN A 176 -6.36 7.97 -12.80
CA ASN A 176 -6.46 8.03 -11.34
C ASN A 176 -7.89 8.31 -10.83
N PRO A 177 -8.64 9.33 -11.30
CA PRO A 177 -10.01 9.56 -10.83
C PRO A 177 -10.96 8.41 -11.20
N VAL A 178 -10.76 7.77 -12.35
CA VAL A 178 -11.57 6.62 -12.80
C VAL A 178 -11.28 5.40 -11.92
N ALA A 179 -10.01 5.08 -11.69
CA ALA A 179 -9.60 3.99 -10.82
C ALA A 179 -10.07 4.22 -9.38
N SER A 180 -9.94 5.44 -8.86
CA SER A 180 -10.42 5.81 -7.52
C SER A 180 -11.92 5.62 -7.34
N TYR A 181 -12.70 5.75 -8.41
CA TYR A 181 -14.14 5.51 -8.39
C TYR A 181 -14.48 4.01 -8.54
N LEU A 182 -13.89 3.34 -9.54
CA LEU A 182 -14.18 1.93 -9.84
C LEU A 182 -13.76 0.97 -8.72
N PHE A 183 -12.64 1.25 -8.07
CA PHE A 183 -12.08 0.41 -7.00
C PHE A 183 -12.32 1.00 -5.61
N ALA A 184 -13.30 1.89 -5.46
CA ALA A 184 -13.67 2.48 -4.19
C ALA A 184 -14.16 1.41 -3.20
N ASN A 185 -13.42 1.19 -2.12
CA ASN A 185 -13.73 0.16 -1.11
C ASN A 185 -13.31 0.61 0.30
N CYS A 186 -13.69 1.83 0.71
CA CYS A 186 -13.43 2.31 2.07
C CYS A 186 -14.51 3.28 2.55
N PRO A 187 -15.78 2.81 2.69
CA PRO A 187 -16.90 3.67 3.08
C PRO A 187 -16.99 3.91 4.59
N TYR A 188 -16.22 3.17 5.39
CA TYR A 188 -16.30 3.23 6.86
C TYR A 188 -15.03 3.81 7.48
N LYS A 189 -15.19 4.48 8.62
CA LYS A 189 -14.14 5.00 9.48
C LYS A 189 -14.66 5.05 10.92
N GLU A 190 -13.93 4.45 11.87
CA GLU A 190 -14.32 4.41 13.29
C GLU A 190 -15.76 3.89 13.50
N ASN A 191 -16.10 2.76 12.87
CA ASN A 191 -17.42 2.13 12.87
C ASN A 191 -18.56 2.97 12.29
N LYS A 192 -18.27 4.07 11.59
CA LYS A 192 -19.28 4.97 11.03
C LYS A 192 -19.17 5.04 9.51
N LYS A 193 -20.33 5.13 8.83
CA LYS A 193 -20.35 5.47 7.40
C LYS A 193 -19.85 6.90 7.21
N THR A 194 -18.92 7.09 6.29
CA THR A 194 -18.32 8.40 5.99
C THR A 194 -19.15 9.25 5.02
N GLY A 195 -20.17 8.65 4.39
CA GLY A 195 -20.91 9.25 3.29
C GLY A 195 -20.16 9.21 1.95
N ARG A 196 -18.99 8.60 1.91
CA ARG A 196 -18.15 8.43 0.72
C ARG A 196 -17.85 6.96 0.49
N GLN A 197 -17.74 6.54 -0.77
CA GLN A 197 -17.27 5.19 -1.12
C GLN A 197 -15.74 5.08 -1.01
N ASN A 198 -15.03 6.20 -1.21
CA ASN A 198 -13.58 6.29 -1.12
C ASN A 198 -13.16 7.45 -0.19
N ILE A 199 -13.15 7.21 1.14
CA ILE A 199 -12.61 8.17 2.11
C ILE A 199 -11.08 8.25 2.05
N ARG A 200 -10.41 7.23 1.54
CA ARG A 200 -8.96 7.15 1.43
C ARG A 200 -8.37 8.28 0.58
N GLN A 201 -9.08 8.72 -0.46
CA GLN A 201 -8.66 9.89 -1.25
C GLN A 201 -8.58 11.18 -0.40
N VAL A 202 -9.54 11.38 0.50
CA VAL A 202 -9.51 12.51 1.45
C VAL A 202 -8.36 12.38 2.45
N ILE A 203 -8.03 11.15 2.85
CA ILE A 203 -6.90 10.89 3.73
C ILE A 203 -5.60 11.30 3.04
N TRP A 204 -5.40 10.92 1.77
CA TRP A 204 -4.22 11.29 1.00
C TRP A 204 -4.10 12.82 0.79
N ASP A 205 -5.18 13.50 0.43
CA ASP A 205 -5.22 14.96 0.28
C ASP A 205 -4.78 15.70 1.57
N LYS A 206 -5.04 15.11 2.74
CA LYS A 206 -4.72 15.68 4.04
C LYS A 206 -3.53 15.02 4.75
N THR A 207 -2.77 14.21 4.07
CA THR A 207 -1.62 13.49 4.65
C THR A 207 -0.43 14.41 4.89
N ASP A 208 -0.08 15.22 3.90
CA ASP A 208 1.05 16.16 3.94
C ASP A 208 0.73 17.34 3.01
N ASP A 209 0.44 18.48 3.60
CA ASP A 209 0.03 19.69 2.87
C ASP A 209 1.09 20.16 1.86
N MET A 210 2.37 19.93 2.14
CA MET A 210 3.46 20.35 1.27
C MET A 210 3.69 19.43 0.08
N ARG A 211 3.39 18.12 0.23
CA ARG A 211 3.69 17.09 -0.78
C ARG A 211 2.46 16.61 -1.52
N CYS A 212 1.35 16.41 -0.83
CA CYS A 212 0.16 15.84 -1.44
C CYS A 212 -0.73 16.89 -2.10
N ARG A 213 -0.85 18.09 -1.49
CA ARG A 213 -1.70 19.18 -2.02
C ARG A 213 -1.24 19.69 -3.38
N ASN A 214 0.09 19.77 -3.59
CA ASN A 214 0.66 20.27 -4.84
C ASN A 214 0.40 19.36 -6.06
N LEU A 215 0.06 18.08 -5.84
CA LEU A 215 -0.30 17.17 -6.94
C LEU A 215 -1.61 17.60 -7.64
N PHE A 216 -2.52 18.24 -6.91
CA PHE A 216 -3.77 18.77 -7.47
C PHE A 216 -3.59 20.12 -8.15
N ASP A 217 -2.66 20.94 -7.64
CA ASP A 217 -2.42 22.28 -8.17
C ASP A 217 -1.46 22.30 -9.38
N HIS A 218 -0.64 21.27 -9.53
CA HIS A 218 0.42 21.17 -10.55
C HIS A 218 0.38 19.84 -11.30
N GLY A 219 -0.83 19.39 -11.67
CA GLY A 219 -0.99 18.19 -12.47
C GLY A 219 -0.21 18.27 -13.80
N ILE A 220 0.18 17.12 -14.33
CA ILE A 220 0.93 16.99 -15.60
C ILE A 220 0.19 17.56 -16.83
N TYR A 221 -1.04 17.99 -16.67
CA TYR A 221 -1.85 18.65 -17.71
C TYR A 221 -1.44 20.11 -17.99
N GLN A 222 -0.55 20.70 -17.19
CA GLN A 222 -0.16 22.11 -17.33
C GLN A 222 1.23 22.29 -17.95
N SER A 223 1.86 21.22 -18.39
CA SER A 223 3.19 21.25 -19.01
C SER A 223 3.13 21.22 -20.53
#